data_9e62c91e9067288f5c841e3c97dbc758
#
_entry.id   9e62c91e9067288f5c841e3c97dbc758
#
_cell.length_a   1.000
_cell.length_b   1.000
_cell.length_c   1.000
_cell.angle_alpha   90.00
_cell.angle_beta   90.00
_cell.angle_gamma   90.00
#
_symmetry.space_group_name_H-M   'P 1'
#
loop_
_entity.id
_entity.type
_entity.pdbx_description
1 polymer ?
#
loop_
_entity_poly.entity_id
_entity_poly.type
_entity_poly.pdbx_seq_one_letter_code
_entity_poly.pdbx_strand_id
1 'polypeptide(L)'
;WEPESGHGDPSGTALAYSMRARDLGATVVLESPAQEIEIAGGKVKAVITAGERYETPIAVVATGPWSSPFLGKHGIDLPLQATRHEVFFLRRRLDLVPSHPGGGDMTNLIYFRPEGNDLTLVGNGNHEDPADPDAYNPRSTMGFVEEIWERIARRIPGIEESELFTGYAGLYTSTPDLHPVVDKVGGIEGLYICTGFSGHGFKESPAVGIVMAELILDGQARSVDIAPLRMSRFQEGDLN
;
A
#
# COMPACT_ATOMS: atom_id res chain seq x y z
N TRP A 1 2.61 -22.11 10.34
CA TRP A 1 1.67 -22.58 9.33
C TRP A 1 0.24 -22.11 9.60
N GLU A 2 -0.36 -21.42 8.62
CA GLU A 2 -1.74 -20.93 8.68
C GLU A 2 -2.56 -21.56 7.56
N PRO A 3 -3.29 -22.64 7.81
CA PRO A 3 -4.00 -23.39 6.79
C PRO A 3 -5.22 -22.65 6.22
N GLU A 4 -5.75 -21.66 6.94
CA GLU A 4 -6.92 -20.85 6.54
C GLU A 4 -6.53 -19.52 5.90
N SER A 5 -5.23 -19.19 5.82
CA SER A 5 -4.73 -18.00 5.13
C SER A 5 -4.79 -18.18 3.62
N GLY A 6 -4.93 -17.06 2.92
CA GLY A 6 -4.98 -17.02 1.47
C GLY A 6 -4.42 -15.73 0.88
N HIS A 7 -4.64 -15.55 -0.38
CA HIS A 7 -4.34 -14.32 -1.09
C HIS A 7 -5.55 -13.89 -1.91
N GLY A 8 -5.65 -12.60 -2.19
CA GLY A 8 -6.70 -12.04 -3.02
C GLY A 8 -6.12 -11.25 -4.19
N ASP A 9 -6.93 -10.99 -5.20
CA ASP A 9 -6.61 -10.06 -6.27
C ASP A 9 -6.81 -8.61 -5.77
N PRO A 10 -5.75 -7.78 -5.70
CA PRO A 10 -5.87 -6.42 -5.21
C PRO A 10 -6.75 -5.54 -6.10
N SER A 11 -6.62 -5.68 -7.41
CA SER A 11 -7.37 -4.87 -8.38
C SER A 11 -8.86 -5.20 -8.34
N GLY A 12 -9.21 -6.47 -8.36
CA GLY A 12 -10.59 -6.92 -8.23
C GLY A 12 -11.21 -6.53 -6.89
N THR A 13 -10.44 -6.60 -5.81
CA THR A 13 -10.89 -6.18 -4.48
C THR A 13 -11.17 -4.67 -4.45
N ALA A 14 -10.25 -3.83 -4.93
CA ALA A 14 -10.45 -2.38 -4.99
C ALA A 14 -11.64 -2.00 -5.86
N LEU A 15 -11.81 -2.68 -7.01
CA LEU A 15 -12.96 -2.48 -7.88
C LEU A 15 -14.27 -2.85 -7.18
N ALA A 16 -14.33 -3.99 -6.49
CA ALA A 16 -15.52 -4.42 -5.77
C ALA A 16 -15.94 -3.44 -4.67
N TYR A 17 -14.99 -2.95 -3.88
CA TYR A 17 -15.25 -1.88 -2.90
C TYR A 17 -15.73 -0.60 -3.55
N SER A 18 -15.11 -0.18 -4.65
CA SER A 18 -15.52 1.01 -5.40
C SER A 18 -16.94 0.90 -5.95
N MET A 19 -17.30 -0.25 -6.55
CA MET A 19 -18.65 -0.52 -7.03
C MET A 19 -19.65 -0.51 -5.87
N ARG A 20 -19.32 -1.17 -4.76
CA ARG A 20 -20.22 -1.17 -3.60
C ARG A 20 -20.40 0.22 -2.99
N ALA A 21 -19.37 1.03 -2.93
CA ALA A 21 -19.47 2.40 -2.48
C ALA A 21 -20.41 3.21 -3.38
N ARG A 22 -20.32 3.05 -4.70
CA ARG A 22 -21.23 3.69 -5.66
C ARG A 22 -22.69 3.26 -5.45
N ASP A 23 -22.94 1.97 -5.25
CA ASP A 23 -24.30 1.46 -4.95
C ASP A 23 -24.89 2.09 -3.67
N LEU A 24 -24.02 2.51 -2.75
CA LEU A 24 -24.39 3.20 -1.52
C LEU A 24 -24.43 4.72 -1.66
N GLY A 25 -24.24 5.25 -2.86
CA GLY A 25 -24.38 6.68 -3.16
C GLY A 25 -23.06 7.46 -3.21
N ALA A 26 -21.90 6.80 -3.09
CA ALA A 26 -20.62 7.48 -3.27
C ALA A 26 -20.35 7.78 -4.74
N THR A 27 -19.65 8.88 -5.02
CA THR A 27 -19.17 9.22 -6.36
C THR A 27 -17.68 8.89 -6.47
N VAL A 28 -17.30 8.15 -7.49
CA VAL A 28 -15.91 7.86 -7.83
C VAL A 28 -15.58 8.57 -9.13
N VAL A 29 -14.69 9.55 -9.07
CA VAL A 29 -14.22 10.34 -10.22
C VAL A 29 -12.82 9.87 -10.57
N LEU A 30 -12.66 9.33 -11.77
CA LEU A 30 -11.38 8.90 -12.32
C LEU A 30 -10.70 10.06 -13.07
N GLU A 31 -9.38 9.94 -13.27
CA GLU A 31 -8.57 10.92 -14.02
C GLU A 31 -8.72 12.36 -13.48
N SER A 32 -8.99 12.49 -12.19
CA SER A 32 -9.20 13.76 -11.50
C SER A 32 -8.26 13.90 -10.30
N PRO A 33 -6.95 14.11 -10.53
CA PRO A 33 -5.98 14.24 -9.46
C PRO A 33 -6.28 15.46 -8.60
N ALA A 34 -6.33 15.26 -7.28
CA ALA A 34 -6.42 16.36 -6.32
C ALA A 34 -5.13 17.18 -6.35
N GLN A 35 -5.27 18.49 -6.49
CA GLN A 35 -4.16 19.42 -6.56
C GLN A 35 -3.92 20.15 -5.25
N GLU A 36 -4.99 20.40 -4.49
CA GLU A 36 -4.96 21.20 -3.27
C GLU A 36 -6.14 20.85 -2.36
N ILE A 37 -5.96 21.05 -1.05
CA ILE A 37 -7.06 21.12 -0.07
C ILE A 37 -7.18 22.58 0.35
N GLU A 38 -8.31 23.21 0.08
CA GLU A 38 -8.60 24.55 0.56
C GLU A 38 -8.86 24.53 2.06
N ILE A 39 -8.00 25.22 2.82
CA ILE A 39 -8.11 25.33 4.27
C ILE A 39 -8.27 26.81 4.63
N ALA A 40 -9.33 27.13 5.36
CA ALA A 40 -9.57 28.49 5.84
C ALA A 40 -10.01 28.48 7.31
N GLY A 41 -9.37 29.31 8.13
CA GLY A 41 -9.63 29.39 9.57
C GLY A 41 -9.36 28.06 10.30
N GLY A 42 -8.35 27.29 9.85
CA GLY A 42 -8.01 25.99 10.43
C GLY A 42 -9.02 24.86 10.11
N LYS A 43 -9.84 25.02 9.06
CA LYS A 43 -10.85 24.04 8.67
C LYS A 43 -10.78 23.73 7.18
N VAL A 44 -11.01 22.47 6.81
CA VAL A 44 -11.20 22.06 5.42
C VAL A 44 -12.44 22.75 4.85
N LYS A 45 -12.34 23.25 3.62
CA LYS A 45 -13.43 23.90 2.87
C LYS A 45 -13.74 23.21 1.55
N ALA A 46 -12.73 22.74 0.85
CA ALA A 46 -12.89 22.08 -0.43
C ALA A 46 -11.65 21.24 -0.78
N VAL A 47 -11.84 20.34 -1.73
CA VAL A 47 -10.75 19.70 -2.48
C VAL A 47 -10.77 20.25 -3.91
N ILE A 48 -9.61 20.68 -4.40
CA ILE A 48 -9.43 21.28 -5.71
C ILE A 48 -8.76 20.26 -6.65
N THR A 49 -9.33 20.10 -7.83
CA THR A 49 -8.76 19.35 -8.95
C THR A 49 -8.50 20.29 -10.13
N ALA A 50 -7.93 19.78 -11.21
CA ALA A 50 -7.68 20.61 -12.41
C ALA A 50 -8.97 21.17 -13.05
N GLY A 51 -10.11 20.50 -12.87
CA GLY A 51 -11.37 20.85 -13.52
C GLY A 51 -12.47 21.29 -12.57
N GLU A 52 -12.35 21.05 -11.30
CA GLU A 52 -13.48 21.20 -10.39
C GLU A 52 -13.06 21.49 -8.93
N ARG A 53 -13.95 22.16 -8.20
CA ARG A 53 -13.83 22.43 -6.78
C ARG A 53 -14.95 21.72 -6.02
N TYR A 54 -14.59 20.74 -5.22
CA TYR A 54 -15.52 19.95 -4.40
C TYR A 54 -15.61 20.54 -3.00
N GLU A 55 -16.73 21.21 -2.70
CA GLU A 55 -17.00 21.73 -1.37
C GLU A 55 -17.22 20.59 -0.38
N THR A 56 -16.44 20.56 0.68
CA THR A 56 -16.55 19.56 1.75
C THR A 56 -15.93 20.06 3.03
N PRO A 57 -16.50 19.75 4.21
CA PRO A 57 -15.85 20.01 5.49
C PRO A 57 -14.85 18.92 5.89
N ILE A 58 -14.75 17.82 5.13
CA ILE A 58 -13.93 16.66 5.47
C ILE A 58 -13.14 16.21 4.24
N ALA A 59 -11.84 15.98 4.42
CA ALA A 59 -10.97 15.38 3.42
C ALA A 59 -10.11 14.28 4.06
N VAL A 60 -9.95 13.17 3.35
CA VAL A 60 -9.04 12.08 3.72
C VAL A 60 -7.94 11.99 2.68
N VAL A 61 -6.70 12.16 3.10
CA VAL A 61 -5.53 11.99 2.24
C VAL A 61 -5.07 10.54 2.29
N ALA A 62 -5.34 9.81 1.20
CA ALA A 62 -4.97 8.41 1.00
C ALA A 62 -4.19 8.25 -0.30
N THR A 63 -3.30 9.21 -0.60
CA THR A 63 -2.63 9.37 -1.89
C THR A 63 -1.32 8.57 -2.01
N GLY A 64 -1.09 7.60 -1.12
CA GLY A 64 0.07 6.70 -1.17
C GLY A 64 1.39 7.48 -1.26
N PRO A 65 2.27 7.19 -2.22
CA PRO A 65 3.59 7.83 -2.33
C PRO A 65 3.55 9.33 -2.60
N TRP A 66 2.42 9.86 -3.05
CA TRP A 66 2.22 11.32 -3.23
C TRP A 66 1.73 12.03 -1.97
N SER A 67 1.50 11.31 -0.87
CA SER A 67 0.96 11.91 0.37
C SER A 67 1.90 12.96 0.97
N SER A 68 3.20 12.68 1.06
CA SER A 68 4.17 13.63 1.64
C SER A 68 4.27 14.93 0.82
N PRO A 69 4.52 14.91 -0.50
CA PRO A 69 4.56 16.15 -1.28
C PRO A 69 3.21 16.88 -1.34
N PHE A 70 2.09 16.15 -1.28
CA PHE A 70 0.75 16.75 -1.25
C PHE A 70 0.49 17.48 0.06
N LEU A 71 0.76 16.85 1.19
CA LEU A 71 0.57 17.42 2.53
C LEU A 71 1.58 18.52 2.85
N GLY A 72 2.80 18.43 2.30
CA GLY A 72 3.84 19.44 2.44
C GLY A 72 3.41 20.84 1.96
N LYS A 73 2.51 20.92 0.97
CA LYS A 73 1.90 22.20 0.52
C LYS A 73 1.12 22.92 1.63
N HIS A 74 0.69 22.17 2.64
CA HIS A 74 -0.06 22.67 3.80
C HIS A 74 0.77 22.73 5.07
N GLY A 75 2.11 22.60 4.96
CA GLY A 75 3.03 22.63 6.10
C GLY A 75 2.96 21.38 6.99
N ILE A 76 2.40 20.29 6.47
CA ILE A 76 2.32 18.99 7.15
C ILE A 76 3.46 18.13 6.64
N ASP A 77 4.43 17.85 7.50
CA ASP A 77 5.58 17.00 7.18
C ASP A 77 5.34 15.57 7.70
N LEU A 78 5.44 14.61 6.80
CA LEU A 78 5.40 13.18 7.09
C LEU A 78 6.64 12.51 6.53
N PRO A 79 7.36 11.73 7.34
CA PRO A 79 8.59 11.05 6.91
C PRO A 79 8.26 9.80 6.07
N LEU A 80 7.58 10.02 4.95
CA LEU A 80 7.23 8.95 4.02
C LEU A 80 8.26 8.86 2.90
N GLN A 81 8.62 7.64 2.56
CA GLN A 81 9.50 7.33 1.44
C GLN A 81 8.80 6.39 0.46
N ALA A 82 8.76 6.79 -0.81
CA ALA A 82 8.40 5.85 -1.87
C ALA A 82 9.59 4.93 -2.12
N THR A 83 9.36 3.62 -2.07
CA THR A 83 10.36 2.60 -2.36
C THR A 83 9.86 1.68 -3.47
N ARG A 84 10.76 1.32 -4.37
CA ARG A 84 10.45 0.46 -5.51
C ARG A 84 10.62 -1.00 -5.12
N HIS A 85 9.62 -1.81 -5.44
CA HIS A 85 9.61 -3.23 -5.17
C HIS A 85 9.36 -4.01 -6.44
N GLU A 86 10.23 -4.97 -6.71
CA GLU A 86 10.14 -5.83 -7.88
C GLU A 86 9.51 -7.17 -7.52
N VAL A 87 8.77 -7.71 -8.47
CA VAL A 87 8.30 -9.10 -8.46
C VAL A 87 8.48 -9.70 -9.83
N PHE A 88 8.64 -11.01 -9.89
CA PHE A 88 8.59 -11.76 -11.12
C PHE A 88 7.74 -13.02 -10.96
N PHE A 89 7.34 -13.59 -12.10
CA PHE A 89 6.55 -14.81 -12.17
C PHE A 89 7.37 -15.89 -12.85
N LEU A 90 7.44 -17.04 -12.20
CA LEU A 90 7.99 -18.28 -12.72
C LEU A 90 6.89 -19.18 -13.21
N ARG A 91 7.00 -19.69 -14.44
CA ARG A 91 6.15 -20.76 -14.93
C ARG A 91 6.74 -22.09 -14.47
N ARG A 92 6.04 -22.73 -13.52
CA ARG A 92 6.50 -23.97 -12.91
C ARG A 92 6.39 -25.16 -13.85
N ARG A 93 7.34 -26.04 -13.76
CA ARG A 93 7.18 -27.41 -14.20
C ARG A 93 6.35 -28.18 -13.16
N LEU A 94 5.09 -28.47 -13.47
CA LEU A 94 4.13 -29.04 -12.51
C LEU A 94 4.48 -30.48 -12.09
N ASP A 95 5.30 -31.18 -12.87
CA ASP A 95 5.88 -32.48 -12.53
C ASP A 95 6.98 -32.39 -11.45
N LEU A 96 7.64 -31.26 -11.30
CA LEU A 96 8.69 -31.01 -10.29
C LEU A 96 8.16 -30.17 -9.13
N VAL A 97 7.44 -29.11 -9.44
CA VAL A 97 6.88 -28.19 -8.44
C VAL A 97 5.36 -28.10 -8.62
N PRO A 98 4.60 -28.99 -7.99
CA PRO A 98 3.13 -28.94 -8.01
C PRO A 98 2.60 -27.70 -7.28
N SER A 99 1.30 -27.65 -7.01
CA SER A 99 0.74 -26.57 -6.21
C SER A 99 1.41 -26.51 -4.83
N HIS A 100 1.72 -25.30 -4.38
CA HIS A 100 2.37 -25.05 -3.10
C HIS A 100 1.65 -23.91 -2.35
N PRO A 101 1.77 -23.81 -1.03
CA PRO A 101 1.26 -22.67 -0.28
C PRO A 101 2.05 -21.39 -0.61
N GLY A 102 1.46 -20.23 -0.30
CA GLY A 102 2.22 -18.98 -0.19
C GLY A 102 3.16 -19.05 1.03
N GLY A 103 4.24 -18.31 0.98
CA GLY A 103 5.20 -18.27 2.06
C GLY A 103 6.10 -17.03 2.04
N GLY A 104 6.71 -16.77 3.19
CA GLY A 104 7.78 -15.81 3.35
C GLY A 104 8.97 -16.48 4.02
N ASP A 105 10.15 -16.18 3.54
CA ASP A 105 11.42 -16.57 4.16
C ASP A 105 12.14 -15.30 4.61
N MET A 106 12.01 -14.99 5.90
CA MET A 106 12.57 -13.78 6.49
C MET A 106 14.10 -13.80 6.58
N THR A 107 14.71 -14.99 6.52
CA THR A 107 16.17 -15.12 6.51
C THR A 107 16.74 -14.75 5.14
N ASN A 108 16.08 -15.17 4.08
CA ASN A 108 16.47 -14.88 2.71
C ASN A 108 15.76 -13.64 2.15
N LEU A 109 14.90 -12.99 2.93
CA LEU A 109 14.11 -11.81 2.56
C LEU A 109 13.33 -12.00 1.25
N ILE A 110 12.68 -13.16 1.09
CA ILE A 110 11.83 -13.46 -0.05
C ILE A 110 10.42 -13.79 0.39
N TYR A 111 9.47 -13.49 -0.45
CA TYR A 111 8.11 -13.99 -0.37
C TYR A 111 7.67 -14.57 -1.71
N PHE A 112 6.77 -15.53 -1.65
CA PHE A 112 6.27 -16.19 -2.85
C PHE A 112 4.84 -16.69 -2.62
N ARG A 113 4.10 -16.83 -3.70
CA ARG A 113 2.78 -17.45 -3.70
C ARG A 113 2.46 -18.08 -5.05
N PRO A 114 1.60 -19.09 -5.09
CA PRO A 114 1.08 -19.56 -6.35
C PRO A 114 0.22 -18.47 -7.00
N GLU A 115 0.25 -18.44 -8.34
CA GLU A 115 -0.57 -17.57 -9.15
C GLU A 115 -1.19 -18.40 -10.27
N GLY A 116 -2.54 -18.36 -10.38
CA GLY A 116 -3.24 -19.24 -11.31
C GLY A 116 -2.89 -20.72 -11.11
N ASN A 117 -2.77 -21.46 -12.20
CA ASN A 117 -2.53 -22.90 -12.14
C ASN A 117 -1.04 -23.27 -12.11
N ASP A 118 -0.20 -22.55 -12.84
CA ASP A 118 1.18 -22.94 -13.12
C ASP A 118 2.23 -21.85 -12.80
N LEU A 119 1.81 -20.67 -12.38
CA LEU A 119 2.75 -19.61 -12.04
C LEU A 119 3.04 -19.53 -10.54
N THR A 120 4.25 -19.06 -10.22
CA THR A 120 4.67 -18.62 -8.89
C THR A 120 5.12 -17.18 -8.98
N LEU A 121 4.47 -16.30 -8.22
CA LEU A 121 4.95 -14.95 -7.98
C LEU A 121 6.05 -15.02 -6.92
N VAL A 122 7.16 -14.32 -7.17
CA VAL A 122 8.28 -14.19 -6.23
C VAL A 122 8.65 -12.71 -6.11
N GLY A 123 8.87 -12.27 -4.89
CA GLY A 123 9.35 -10.93 -4.56
C GLY A 123 10.30 -10.94 -3.37
N ASN A 124 10.82 -9.77 -3.02
CA ASN A 124 11.64 -9.60 -1.83
C ASN A 124 11.03 -8.59 -0.84
N GLY A 125 11.52 -8.61 0.39
CA GLY A 125 11.13 -7.69 1.46
C GLY A 125 12.09 -6.50 1.62
N ASN A 126 12.85 -6.12 0.60
CA ASN A 126 13.79 -5.01 0.68
C ASN A 126 13.06 -3.67 0.56
N HIS A 127 13.29 -2.74 1.50
CA HIS A 127 12.75 -1.37 1.51
C HIS A 127 13.81 -0.31 1.20
N GLU A 128 14.97 -0.70 0.65
CA GLU A 128 16.13 0.16 0.47
C GLU A 128 16.30 0.71 -0.96
N ASP A 129 15.29 0.62 -1.81
CA ASP A 129 15.31 1.15 -3.19
C ASP A 129 14.38 2.38 -3.30
N PRO A 130 14.83 3.59 -2.89
CA PRO A 130 14.02 4.79 -2.98
C PRO A 130 13.73 5.15 -4.44
N ALA A 131 12.52 5.61 -4.69
CA ALA A 131 12.06 5.91 -6.04
C ALA A 131 11.23 7.20 -6.10
N ASP A 132 11.33 7.89 -7.24
CA ASP A 132 10.41 8.96 -7.58
C ASP A 132 9.09 8.31 -8.07
N PRO A 133 7.95 8.59 -7.41
CA PRO A 133 6.67 8.01 -7.80
C PRO A 133 6.22 8.38 -9.21
N ASP A 134 6.71 9.49 -9.77
CA ASP A 134 6.37 9.95 -11.11
C ASP A 134 7.34 9.47 -12.19
N ALA A 135 8.50 8.90 -11.79
CA ALA A 135 9.60 8.57 -12.72
C ALA A 135 10.38 7.29 -12.33
N TYR A 136 9.71 6.22 -11.92
CA TYR A 136 10.37 4.95 -11.65
C TYR A 136 10.25 3.95 -12.80
N ASN A 137 11.15 2.96 -12.86
CA ASN A 137 11.06 1.85 -13.80
C ASN A 137 9.99 0.84 -13.35
N PRO A 138 8.86 0.67 -14.06
CA PRO A 138 7.80 -0.26 -13.68
C PRO A 138 8.08 -1.72 -14.06
N ARG A 139 9.25 -2.03 -14.61
CA ARG A 139 9.62 -3.38 -15.03
C ARG A 139 10.55 -4.03 -14.01
N SER A 140 10.43 -5.33 -13.85
CA SER A 140 11.43 -6.11 -13.14
C SER A 140 12.76 -6.13 -13.92
N THR A 141 13.87 -6.08 -13.20
CA THR A 141 15.22 -6.11 -13.77
C THR A 141 15.80 -7.52 -13.75
N MET A 142 16.66 -7.84 -14.72
CA MET A 142 17.32 -9.15 -14.73
C MET A 142 18.25 -9.35 -13.52
N GLY A 143 18.91 -8.29 -13.05
CA GLY A 143 19.72 -8.38 -11.84
C GLY A 143 18.93 -8.79 -10.61
N PHE A 144 17.71 -8.24 -10.44
CA PHE A 144 16.79 -8.67 -9.39
C PHE A 144 16.35 -10.14 -9.59
N VAL A 145 15.98 -10.51 -10.81
CA VAL A 145 15.56 -11.88 -11.11
C VAL A 145 16.65 -12.89 -10.78
N GLU A 146 17.87 -12.65 -11.21
CA GLU A 146 19.04 -13.54 -10.96
C GLU A 146 19.30 -13.69 -9.46
N GLU A 147 19.35 -12.58 -8.73
CA GLU A 147 19.57 -12.60 -7.28
C GLU A 147 18.50 -13.40 -6.53
N ILE A 148 17.23 -13.14 -6.83
CA ILE A 148 16.11 -13.75 -6.10
C ILE A 148 15.84 -15.18 -6.56
N TRP A 149 16.16 -15.52 -7.80
CA TRP A 149 16.07 -16.89 -8.32
C TRP A 149 16.92 -17.88 -7.50
N GLU A 150 18.14 -17.50 -7.18
CA GLU A 150 18.99 -18.34 -6.32
C GLU A 150 18.39 -18.56 -4.94
N ARG A 151 17.73 -17.53 -4.39
CA ARG A 151 17.13 -17.60 -3.06
C ARG A 151 15.88 -18.49 -3.07
N ILE A 152 15.01 -18.36 -4.07
CA ILE A 152 13.80 -19.20 -4.16
C ILE A 152 14.14 -20.64 -4.50
N ALA A 153 15.17 -20.91 -5.29
CA ALA A 153 15.64 -22.25 -5.59
C ALA A 153 16.08 -23.03 -4.35
N ARG A 154 16.69 -22.35 -3.38
CA ARG A 154 17.04 -22.96 -2.09
C ARG A 154 15.81 -23.28 -1.25
N ARG A 155 14.71 -22.54 -1.44
CA ARG A 155 13.48 -22.67 -0.64
C ARG A 155 12.51 -23.69 -1.21
N ILE A 156 12.40 -23.76 -2.52
CA ILE A 156 11.51 -24.67 -3.25
C ILE A 156 12.36 -25.49 -4.23
N PRO A 157 12.80 -26.70 -3.85
CA PRO A 157 13.58 -27.56 -4.74
C PRO A 157 12.81 -27.87 -6.02
N GLY A 158 13.48 -27.80 -7.17
CA GLY A 158 12.90 -28.02 -8.49
C GLY A 158 12.38 -26.75 -9.18
N ILE A 159 12.25 -25.62 -8.45
CA ILE A 159 11.79 -24.36 -9.05
C ILE A 159 12.83 -23.75 -9.99
N GLU A 160 14.09 -24.14 -9.86
CA GLU A 160 15.18 -23.75 -10.76
C GLU A 160 14.97 -24.21 -12.20
N GLU A 161 14.15 -25.23 -12.41
CA GLU A 161 13.75 -25.76 -13.74
C GLU A 161 12.56 -25.01 -14.35
N SER A 162 12.07 -23.96 -13.67
CA SER A 162 10.97 -23.11 -14.14
C SER A 162 11.45 -22.13 -15.20
N GLU A 163 10.52 -21.54 -15.93
CA GLU A 163 10.80 -20.49 -16.91
C GLU A 163 10.39 -19.12 -16.35
N LEU A 164 11.21 -18.09 -16.59
CA LEU A 164 10.81 -16.71 -16.34
C LEU A 164 9.66 -16.34 -17.27
N PHE A 165 8.49 -16.01 -16.71
CA PHE A 165 7.33 -15.66 -17.50
C PHE A 165 7.22 -14.15 -17.73
N THR A 166 7.26 -13.35 -16.64
CA THR A 166 7.18 -11.88 -16.68
C THR A 166 7.58 -11.32 -15.32
N GLY A 167 7.67 -9.99 -15.23
CA GLY A 167 7.87 -9.31 -13.96
C GLY A 167 7.49 -7.83 -14.07
N TYR A 168 7.22 -7.23 -12.93
CA TYR A 168 6.94 -5.80 -12.81
C TYR A 168 7.53 -5.22 -11.53
N ALA A 169 7.51 -3.91 -11.41
CA ALA A 169 7.79 -3.21 -10.18
C ALA A 169 6.63 -2.29 -9.81
N GLY A 170 6.39 -2.16 -8.52
CA GLY A 170 5.44 -1.23 -7.92
C GLY A 170 6.09 -0.39 -6.84
N LEU A 171 5.32 0.51 -6.25
CA LEU A 171 5.79 1.35 -5.17
C LEU A 171 5.16 0.96 -3.83
N TYR A 172 5.97 0.93 -2.79
CA TYR A 172 5.48 1.03 -1.43
C TYR A 172 5.63 2.47 -0.94
N THR A 173 4.76 2.83 0.00
CA THR A 173 4.88 4.07 0.76
C THR A 173 5.29 3.67 2.15
N SER A 174 6.57 3.83 2.46
CA SER A 174 7.17 3.35 3.70
C SER A 174 7.31 4.49 4.72
N THR A 175 7.03 4.17 5.96
CA THR A 175 7.34 4.99 7.14
C THR A 175 8.64 4.49 7.77
N PRO A 176 9.30 5.28 8.63
CA PRO A 176 10.53 4.85 9.31
C PRO A 176 10.37 3.60 10.18
N ASP A 177 9.18 3.38 10.74
CA ASP A 177 8.85 2.24 11.60
C ASP A 177 8.04 1.16 10.88
N LEU A 178 7.84 1.32 9.56
CA LEU A 178 7.07 0.41 8.70
C LEU A 178 5.59 0.24 9.12
N HIS A 179 5.06 1.12 9.97
CA HIS A 179 3.65 1.12 10.38
C HIS A 179 2.88 2.28 9.74
N PRO A 180 1.62 2.10 9.35
CA PRO A 180 0.86 3.15 8.67
C PRO A 180 0.58 4.37 9.56
N VAL A 181 0.21 5.46 8.92
CA VAL A 181 -0.40 6.61 9.59
C VAL A 181 -1.90 6.58 9.32
N VAL A 182 -2.67 6.47 10.39
CA VAL A 182 -4.14 6.52 10.38
C VAL A 182 -4.56 7.49 11.48
N ASP A 183 -4.79 8.75 11.10
CA ASP A 183 -4.97 9.82 12.10
C ASP A 183 -5.78 11.00 11.55
N LYS A 184 -6.21 11.87 12.46
CA LYS A 184 -6.65 13.23 12.16
C LYS A 184 -5.48 14.20 12.24
N VAL A 185 -5.44 15.18 11.34
CA VAL A 185 -4.38 16.21 11.38
C VAL A 185 -4.63 17.22 12.49
N GLY A 186 -3.71 17.31 13.43
CA GLY A 186 -3.77 18.30 14.49
C GLY A 186 -3.78 19.74 13.93
N GLY A 187 -4.61 20.62 14.48
CA GLY A 187 -4.72 22.02 14.06
C GLY A 187 -5.53 22.28 12.79
N ILE A 188 -6.00 21.23 12.09
CA ILE A 188 -6.84 21.36 10.90
C ILE A 188 -8.09 20.50 11.06
N GLU A 189 -9.22 21.13 11.36
CA GLU A 189 -10.51 20.47 11.51
C GLU A 189 -10.97 19.88 10.16
N GLY A 190 -11.33 18.61 10.16
CA GLY A 190 -11.84 17.90 8.98
C GLY A 190 -10.78 17.28 8.09
N LEU A 191 -9.49 17.39 8.42
CA LEU A 191 -8.43 16.74 7.65
C LEU A 191 -7.96 15.45 8.33
N TYR A 192 -7.97 14.36 7.56
CA TYR A 192 -7.55 13.02 7.99
C TYR A 192 -6.50 12.45 7.04
N ILE A 193 -5.69 11.54 7.56
CA ILE A 193 -4.61 10.88 6.82
C ILE A 193 -4.76 9.36 6.96
N CYS A 194 -4.55 8.66 5.83
CA CYS A 194 -4.53 7.21 5.74
C CYS A 194 -3.47 6.80 4.72
N THR A 195 -2.23 6.57 5.16
CA THR A 195 -1.07 6.37 4.26
C THR A 195 0.08 5.63 4.95
N GLY A 196 1.15 5.32 4.21
CA GLY A 196 2.37 4.77 4.79
C GLY A 196 2.29 3.29 5.18
N PHE A 197 1.55 2.49 4.45
CA PHE A 197 1.30 1.07 4.79
C PHE A 197 2.49 0.13 4.55
N SER A 198 3.60 0.60 4.03
CA SER A 198 4.87 -0.11 3.95
C SER A 198 4.79 -1.55 3.38
N GLY A 199 3.87 -1.78 2.42
CA GLY A 199 3.65 -3.07 1.75
C GLY A 199 2.61 -3.99 2.40
N HIS A 200 2.05 -3.67 3.58
CA HIS A 200 1.06 -4.55 4.23
C HIS A 200 -0.41 -4.15 4.00
N GLY A 201 -0.68 -2.95 3.49
CA GLY A 201 -1.99 -2.31 3.51
C GLY A 201 -3.14 -3.10 2.88
N PHE A 202 -2.86 -3.99 1.94
CA PHE A 202 -3.92 -4.77 1.30
C PHE A 202 -4.73 -5.58 2.31
N LYS A 203 -4.07 -6.36 3.16
CA LYS A 203 -4.74 -7.21 4.16
C LYS A 203 -5.42 -6.40 5.27
N GLU A 204 -4.94 -5.19 5.52
CA GLU A 204 -5.42 -4.29 6.57
C GLU A 204 -6.59 -3.42 6.11
N SER A 205 -6.74 -3.23 4.79
CA SER A 205 -7.67 -2.26 4.20
C SER A 205 -9.12 -2.37 4.68
N PRO A 206 -9.72 -3.56 4.92
CA PRO A 206 -11.09 -3.65 5.43
C PRO A 206 -11.22 -3.07 6.85
N ALA A 207 -10.27 -3.38 7.75
CA ALA A 207 -10.26 -2.87 9.11
C ALA A 207 -9.98 -1.36 9.12
N VAL A 208 -9.04 -0.90 8.30
CA VAL A 208 -8.73 0.53 8.16
C VAL A 208 -9.93 1.33 7.67
N GLY A 209 -10.71 0.80 6.73
CA GLY A 209 -11.95 1.45 6.29
C GLY A 209 -12.97 1.65 7.43
N ILE A 210 -13.15 0.65 8.29
CA ILE A 210 -14.02 0.74 9.48
C ILE A 210 -13.48 1.79 10.45
N VAL A 211 -12.22 1.70 10.79
CA VAL A 211 -11.55 2.59 11.74
C VAL A 211 -11.56 4.05 11.28
N MET A 212 -11.32 4.30 9.98
CA MET A 212 -11.42 5.64 9.42
C MET A 212 -12.85 6.19 9.48
N ALA A 213 -13.86 5.36 9.20
CA ALA A 213 -15.26 5.78 9.32
C ALA A 213 -15.62 6.14 10.78
N GLU A 214 -15.22 5.32 11.76
CA GLU A 214 -15.41 5.60 13.18
C GLU A 214 -14.70 6.89 13.60
N LEU A 215 -13.46 7.09 13.18
CA LEU A 215 -12.67 8.28 13.49
C LEU A 215 -13.32 9.55 12.94
N ILE A 216 -13.90 9.49 11.75
CA ILE A 216 -14.57 10.62 11.09
C ILE A 216 -15.94 10.89 11.72
N LEU A 217 -16.75 9.86 11.95
CA LEU A 217 -18.13 10.01 12.38
C LEU A 217 -18.28 10.17 13.90
N ASP A 218 -17.48 9.43 14.66
CA ASP A 218 -17.55 9.38 16.13
C ASP A 218 -16.42 10.16 16.81
N GLY A 219 -15.44 10.66 16.03
CA GLY A 219 -14.26 11.38 16.53
C GLY A 219 -13.19 10.48 17.15
N GLN A 220 -13.42 9.17 17.19
CA GLN A 220 -12.48 8.17 17.75
C GLN A 220 -12.72 6.80 17.11
N ALA A 221 -11.63 6.06 16.89
CA ALA A 221 -11.69 4.64 16.54
C ALA A 221 -12.09 3.82 17.78
N ARG A 222 -12.95 2.84 17.58
CA ARG A 222 -13.47 1.96 18.65
C ARG A 222 -13.17 0.49 18.40
N SER A 223 -13.16 0.08 17.14
CA SER A 223 -12.93 -1.30 16.74
C SER A 223 -11.48 -1.75 16.93
N VAL A 224 -10.54 -0.83 16.78
CA VAL A 224 -9.11 -1.07 16.95
C VAL A 224 -8.48 0.16 17.60
N ASP A 225 -7.54 -0.06 18.52
CA ASP A 225 -6.73 1.03 19.05
C ASP A 225 -5.72 1.50 17.99
N ILE A 226 -5.89 2.73 17.52
CA ILE A 226 -5.01 3.37 16.53
C ILE A 226 -4.06 4.40 17.15
N ALA A 227 -4.00 4.52 18.48
CA ALA A 227 -3.07 5.44 19.12
C ALA A 227 -1.61 5.20 18.70
N PRO A 228 -1.14 3.97 18.48
CA PRO A 228 0.18 3.70 17.92
C PRO A 228 0.38 4.22 16.48
N LEU A 229 -0.69 4.44 15.72
CA LEU A 229 -0.66 4.86 14.32
C LEU A 229 -0.78 6.38 14.13
N ARG A 230 -0.75 7.15 15.23
CA ARG A 230 -0.84 8.61 15.20
C ARG A 230 0.35 9.25 14.48
N MET A 231 0.10 10.35 13.80
CA MET A 231 1.12 11.09 13.06
C MET A 231 2.22 11.65 14.00
N SER A 232 1.84 12.10 15.19
CA SER A 232 2.75 12.75 16.16
C SER A 232 3.85 11.82 16.69
N ARG A 233 3.71 10.49 16.57
CA ARG A 233 4.72 9.52 17.03
C ARG A 233 6.11 9.75 16.45
N PHE A 234 6.20 10.29 15.22
CA PHE A 234 7.48 10.60 14.59
C PHE A 234 8.19 11.78 15.26
N GLN A 235 7.44 12.79 15.72
CA GLN A 235 7.97 13.94 16.44
C GLN A 235 8.28 13.59 17.90
N GLU A 236 7.51 12.70 18.49
CA GLU A 236 7.69 12.19 19.85
C GLU A 236 8.85 11.20 19.95
N GLY A 237 9.30 10.63 18.83
CA GLY A 237 10.29 9.55 18.82
C GLY A 237 9.73 8.21 19.32
N ASP A 238 8.40 8.05 19.31
CA ASP A 238 7.68 6.86 19.75
C ASP A 238 7.40 5.95 18.54
N LEU A 239 8.46 5.34 18.02
CA LEU A 239 8.39 4.44 16.87
C LEU A 239 8.07 3.03 17.33
N ASN A 240 7.18 2.36 16.61
CA ASN A 240 6.72 0.99 16.90
C ASN A 240 7.71 -0.09 16.42
#